data_5ffe9103b35f4f9f84129e3886742040
#
_entry.id   5ffe9103b35f4f9f84129e3886742040
#
_cell.length_a   1.000
_cell.length_b   1.000
_cell.length_c   1.000
_cell.angle_alpha   90.00
_cell.angle_beta   90.00
_cell.angle_gamma   90.00
#
_symmetry.space_group_name_H-M   'P 1'
#
loop_
_entity.id
_entity.type
_entity.pdbx_description
1 polymer ?
#
loop_
_entity_poly.entity_id
_entity_poly.type
_entity_poly.pdbx_seq_one_letter_code
_entity_poly.pdbx_strand_id
1 'polypeptide(L)'
;MKKIFHLLLIAALIVSLSACGSEKDKGTATTDKQTSNSSVSQSQTTEKSSESAPTTSKPAQSADGIDVDLTKLSSTMVYSEVYNMMVSPDNYTGKTVKMKGQFAYYEDPETKKQYFACIIADATACCSQGLEFILTGEHTYPNDYPELGSEITVTGTFEVYTENGFQYCRLKDAAIVE
;
A
#
# COMPACT_ATOMS: atom_id res chain seq x y z
N MET A 1 -30.07 28.44 12.69
CA MET A 1 -30.90 27.64 11.80
C MET A 1 -30.14 26.43 11.13
N LYS A 2 -28.83 26.45 11.04
CA LYS A 2 -28.06 25.32 10.43
C LYS A 2 -27.91 24.07 11.33
N LYS A 3 -28.02 24.20 12.65
CA LYS A 3 -27.86 23.09 13.61
C LYS A 3 -29.09 22.17 13.76
N ILE A 4 -30.26 22.64 13.39
CA ILE A 4 -31.52 21.87 13.50
C ILE A 4 -31.71 20.92 12.31
N PHE A 5 -31.11 21.22 11.16
CA PHE A 5 -31.20 20.38 9.96
C PHE A 5 -30.40 19.08 10.05
N HIS A 6 -29.31 19.07 10.84
CA HIS A 6 -28.49 17.86 11.02
C HIS A 6 -29.10 16.85 11.99
N LEU A 7 -29.99 17.29 12.90
CA LEU A 7 -30.62 16.40 13.88
C LEU A 7 -31.81 15.60 13.31
N LEU A 8 -32.44 16.10 12.24
CA LEU A 8 -33.54 15.42 11.57
C LEU A 8 -33.10 14.35 10.58
N LEU A 9 -31.86 14.39 10.10
CA LEU A 9 -31.33 13.41 9.15
C LEU A 9 -30.84 12.12 9.82
N ILE A 10 -30.56 12.17 11.13
CA ILE A 10 -30.07 10.99 11.90
C ILE A 10 -31.21 10.10 12.39
N ALA A 11 -32.45 10.62 12.46
CA ALA A 11 -33.62 9.87 12.95
C ALA A 11 -34.24 8.91 11.91
N ALA A 12 -33.86 8.97 10.64
CA ALA A 12 -34.46 8.19 9.56
C ALA A 12 -33.73 6.86 9.22
N LEU A 13 -32.62 6.52 9.91
CA LEU A 13 -31.74 5.39 9.56
C LEU A 13 -31.82 4.18 10.51
N ILE A 14 -32.80 4.12 11.43
CA ILE A 14 -32.87 3.08 12.48
C ILE A 14 -34.00 2.04 12.28
N VAL A 15 -34.71 2.00 11.13
CA VAL A 15 -35.87 1.13 10.94
C VAL A 15 -35.71 0.11 9.81
N SER A 16 -34.58 -0.60 9.71
CA SER A 16 -34.53 -1.74 8.78
C SER A 16 -33.52 -2.82 9.17
N LEU A 17 -33.68 -3.40 10.36
CA LEU A 17 -32.99 -4.63 10.75
C LEU A 17 -33.91 -5.50 11.62
N SER A 18 -34.90 -6.13 10.98
CA SER A 18 -35.67 -7.21 11.59
C SER A 18 -36.31 -8.05 10.51
N ALA A 19 -35.63 -9.09 10.01
CA ALA A 19 -36.25 -10.31 9.46
C ALA A 19 -35.12 -11.30 9.10
N CYS A 20 -34.81 -12.22 9.98
CA CYS A 20 -34.43 -13.55 9.56
C CYS A 20 -35.00 -14.52 10.60
N GLY A 21 -36.15 -15.10 10.23
CA GLY A 21 -36.84 -16.12 10.99
C GLY A 21 -36.18 -17.46 10.82
N SER A 22 -36.15 -18.18 11.91
CA SER A 22 -35.76 -19.56 12.11
C SER A 22 -36.86 -20.48 11.52
N GLU A 23 -36.47 -21.52 10.78
CA GLU A 23 -37.27 -22.70 10.61
C GLU A 23 -36.44 -23.96 10.85
N LYS A 24 -36.89 -24.68 11.86
CA LYS A 24 -36.52 -26.07 12.21
C LYS A 24 -37.29 -27.01 11.35
N ASP A 25 -36.70 -28.01 10.77
CA ASP A 25 -37.39 -29.27 10.56
C ASP A 25 -36.45 -30.50 10.78
N LYS A 26 -37.10 -31.53 11.28
CA LYS A 26 -36.65 -32.68 12.02
C LYS A 26 -36.85 -33.90 11.12
N GLY A 27 -35.92 -34.86 11.13
CA GLY A 27 -36.24 -36.19 10.55
C GLY A 27 -34.99 -37.01 10.24
N THR A 28 -34.62 -37.81 11.19
CA THR A 28 -34.57 -39.30 11.27
C THR A 28 -33.46 -40.03 10.53
N ALA A 29 -32.77 -40.81 11.33
CA ALA A 29 -31.70 -41.76 11.10
C ALA A 29 -31.96 -42.82 10.02
N THR A 30 -30.90 -43.33 9.41
CA THR A 30 -30.67 -44.81 9.37
C THR A 30 -29.18 -45.09 9.06
N THR A 31 -28.63 -45.94 9.83
CA THR A 31 -27.39 -46.69 9.80
C THR A 31 -27.23 -47.46 8.48
N ASP A 32 -26.05 -47.46 7.87
CA ASP A 32 -25.42 -48.75 7.56
C ASP A 32 -23.89 -48.61 7.30
N LYS A 33 -23.25 -49.62 7.77
CA LYS A 33 -21.87 -49.92 7.95
C LYS A 33 -21.39 -50.72 6.75
N GLN A 34 -20.27 -50.36 6.08
CA GLN A 34 -19.41 -51.42 5.54
C GLN A 34 -17.98 -50.94 5.26
N THR A 35 -17.10 -51.68 5.89
CA THR A 35 -15.65 -51.76 5.79
C THR A 35 -15.26 -52.33 4.40
N SER A 36 -14.21 -51.77 3.80
CA SER A 36 -13.24 -52.59 3.07
C SER A 36 -11.90 -51.88 2.93
N ASN A 37 -10.89 -52.52 3.44
CA ASN A 37 -9.46 -52.34 3.22
C ASN A 37 -9.10 -52.50 1.75
N SER A 38 -8.14 -51.70 1.26
CA SER A 38 -7.02 -52.23 0.49
C SER A 38 -5.85 -51.24 0.48
N SER A 39 -4.77 -51.79 0.94
CA SER A 39 -3.42 -51.28 1.05
C SER A 39 -2.68 -51.16 -0.28
N VAL A 40 -1.51 -50.44 -0.17
CA VAL A 40 -0.28 -50.54 -1.02
C VAL A 40 -0.22 -49.48 -2.13
N SER A 41 0.66 -48.48 -2.08
CA SER A 41 2.10 -48.63 -2.23
C SER A 41 2.82 -47.29 -1.97
N GLN A 42 3.89 -47.39 -1.22
CA GLN A 42 4.89 -46.32 -1.06
C GLN A 42 5.61 -46.04 -2.40
N SER A 43 5.76 -44.76 -2.74
CA SER A 43 6.91 -44.29 -3.45
C SER A 43 7.35 -43.00 -2.81
N GLN A 44 8.39 -43.10 -2.03
CA GLN A 44 9.18 -41.97 -1.55
C GLN A 44 9.92 -41.37 -2.73
N THR A 45 9.61 -40.14 -3.08
CA THR A 45 10.52 -39.27 -3.79
C THR A 45 10.84 -38.11 -2.87
N THR A 46 12.05 -38.16 -2.35
CA THR A 46 12.66 -37.14 -1.53
C THR A 46 12.99 -35.94 -2.41
N GLU A 47 12.11 -34.96 -2.51
CA GLU A 47 12.50 -33.64 -3.00
C GLU A 47 12.88 -32.79 -1.80
N LYS A 48 14.17 -32.55 -1.72
CA LYS A 48 14.88 -31.69 -0.83
C LYS A 48 14.42 -30.26 -1.07
N SER A 49 13.46 -29.79 -0.27
CA SER A 49 13.12 -28.36 -0.19
C SER A 49 14.34 -27.64 0.38
N SER A 50 15.05 -27.00 -0.52
CA SER A 50 16.08 -26.03 -0.16
C SER A 50 15.38 -24.77 0.31
N GLU A 51 15.28 -24.64 1.61
CA GLU A 51 14.91 -23.41 2.31
C GLU A 51 16.04 -22.41 2.05
N SER A 52 15.86 -21.58 1.03
CA SER A 52 16.70 -20.42 0.82
C SER A 52 16.25 -19.34 1.80
N ALA A 53 17.00 -19.18 2.87
CA ALA A 53 16.94 -18.00 3.73
C ALA A 53 17.01 -16.73 2.86
N PRO A 54 16.25 -15.67 3.17
CA PRO A 54 16.38 -14.40 2.47
C PRO A 54 17.79 -13.85 2.73
N THR A 55 18.63 -13.96 1.75
CA THR A 55 19.93 -13.28 1.74
C THR A 55 19.62 -11.79 1.67
N THR A 56 19.85 -11.08 2.77
CA THR A 56 19.88 -9.62 2.82
C THR A 56 21.05 -9.17 1.92
N SER A 57 20.81 -9.09 0.64
CA SER A 57 21.74 -8.46 -0.28
C SER A 57 21.69 -6.95 -0.01
N LYS A 58 22.76 -6.40 0.57
CA LYS A 58 23.03 -4.97 0.55
C LYS A 58 22.82 -4.47 -0.88
N PRO A 59 21.96 -3.47 -1.11
CA PRO A 59 21.76 -2.94 -2.45
C PRO A 59 23.10 -2.48 -3.01
N ALA A 60 23.49 -3.04 -4.13
CA ALA A 60 24.64 -2.52 -4.88
C ALA A 60 24.21 -1.15 -5.41
N GLN A 61 24.93 -0.10 -5.07
CA GLN A 61 24.74 1.22 -5.65
C GLN A 61 24.77 1.08 -7.17
N SER A 62 23.67 1.46 -7.81
CA SER A 62 23.61 1.55 -9.27
C SER A 62 24.61 2.60 -9.76
N ALA A 63 25.14 2.43 -10.95
CA ALA A 63 26.05 3.40 -11.58
C ALA A 63 25.48 4.82 -11.69
N ASP A 64 24.14 4.94 -11.56
CA ASP A 64 23.38 6.19 -11.64
C ASP A 64 23.18 6.88 -10.28
N GLY A 65 23.83 6.42 -9.19
CA GLY A 65 23.68 6.99 -7.86
C GLY A 65 22.32 6.71 -7.19
N ILE A 66 21.49 5.78 -7.72
CA ILE A 66 20.24 5.35 -7.15
C ILE A 66 20.48 4.13 -6.23
N ASP A 67 20.15 4.27 -4.95
CA ASP A 67 20.29 3.18 -3.98
C ASP A 67 19.11 2.21 -4.02
N VAL A 68 17.89 2.72 -4.29
CA VAL A 68 16.65 1.93 -4.36
C VAL A 68 15.88 2.32 -5.62
N ASP A 69 15.93 1.48 -6.64
CA ASP A 69 15.22 1.70 -7.90
C ASP A 69 13.96 0.83 -7.97
N LEU A 70 12.82 1.40 -7.58
CA LEU A 70 11.53 0.72 -7.59
C LEU A 70 10.99 0.52 -9.00
N THR A 71 11.48 1.26 -10.00
CA THR A 71 11.03 1.12 -11.40
C THR A 71 11.46 -0.21 -12.03
N LYS A 72 12.40 -0.91 -11.42
CA LYS A 72 12.89 -2.23 -11.84
C LYS A 72 12.13 -3.40 -11.21
N LEU A 73 11.22 -3.12 -10.31
CA LEU A 73 10.44 -4.13 -9.60
C LEU A 73 9.08 -4.39 -10.30
N SER A 74 8.51 -5.57 -10.07
CA SER A 74 7.11 -5.82 -10.47
C SER A 74 6.16 -5.01 -9.58
N SER A 75 4.92 -4.75 -10.04
CA SER A 75 3.92 -3.97 -9.30
C SER A 75 3.70 -4.45 -7.87
N THR A 76 3.61 -5.78 -7.67
CA THR A 76 3.46 -6.38 -6.34
C THR A 76 4.69 -6.10 -5.46
N MET A 77 5.89 -6.18 -6.02
CA MET A 77 7.12 -5.90 -5.28
C MET A 77 7.29 -4.42 -4.95
N VAL A 78 6.92 -3.53 -5.87
CA VAL A 78 6.92 -2.07 -5.61
C VAL A 78 6.05 -1.75 -4.41
N TYR A 79 4.81 -2.25 -4.38
CA TYR A 79 3.87 -2.02 -3.29
C TYR A 79 4.43 -2.51 -1.94
N SER A 80 4.99 -3.72 -1.94
CA SER A 80 5.61 -4.31 -0.74
C SER A 80 6.82 -3.51 -0.26
N GLU A 81 7.64 -3.01 -1.19
CA GLU A 81 8.84 -2.25 -0.85
C GLU A 81 8.48 -0.87 -0.28
N VAL A 82 7.51 -0.17 -0.87
CA VAL A 82 7.01 1.11 -0.31
C VAL A 82 6.40 0.89 1.08
N TYR A 83 5.70 -0.22 1.29
CA TYR A 83 5.22 -0.59 2.63
C TYR A 83 6.39 -0.78 3.61
N ASN A 84 7.45 -1.49 3.21
CA ASN A 84 8.64 -1.69 4.04
C ASN A 84 9.33 -0.36 4.39
N MET A 85 9.37 0.58 3.45
CA MET A 85 9.90 1.93 3.68
C MET A 85 9.15 2.67 4.79
N MET A 86 7.83 2.49 4.86
CA MET A 86 7.01 3.15 5.88
C MET A 86 7.06 2.47 7.25
N VAL A 87 7.20 1.13 7.30
CA VAL A 87 7.24 0.39 8.58
C VAL A 87 8.64 0.24 9.17
N SER A 88 9.68 0.37 8.36
CA SER A 88 11.08 0.26 8.76
C SER A 88 11.93 1.36 8.12
N PRO A 89 11.59 2.63 8.35
CA PRO A 89 12.16 3.76 7.60
C PRO A 89 13.66 3.96 7.83
N ASP A 90 14.19 3.54 8.98
CA ASP A 90 15.61 3.65 9.29
C ASP A 90 16.51 2.92 8.29
N ASN A 91 15.98 1.85 7.65
CA ASN A 91 16.70 1.10 6.63
C ASN A 91 16.88 1.88 5.31
N TYR A 92 16.10 2.96 5.13
CA TYR A 92 16.04 3.73 3.88
C TYR A 92 16.47 5.18 4.03
N THR A 93 16.50 5.71 5.25
CA THR A 93 16.88 7.10 5.53
C THR A 93 18.24 7.45 4.91
N GLY A 94 18.26 8.52 4.13
CA GLY A 94 19.44 9.01 3.42
C GLY A 94 19.75 8.30 2.10
N LYS A 95 18.96 7.28 1.71
CA LYS A 95 19.11 6.61 0.40
C LYS A 95 18.42 7.38 -0.70
N THR A 96 19.02 7.35 -1.88
CA THR A 96 18.41 7.87 -3.10
C THR A 96 17.43 6.82 -3.65
N VAL A 97 16.16 7.20 -3.71
CA VAL A 97 15.05 6.35 -4.18
C VAL A 97 14.54 6.88 -5.50
N LYS A 98 14.28 5.97 -6.44
CA LYS A 98 13.59 6.23 -7.70
C LYS A 98 12.30 5.41 -7.73
N MET A 99 11.15 6.08 -7.92
CA MET A 99 9.85 5.42 -7.97
C MET A 99 8.98 5.98 -9.08
N LYS A 100 8.08 5.14 -9.59
CA LYS A 100 7.11 5.48 -10.63
C LYS A 100 5.69 5.24 -10.10
N GLY A 101 4.80 6.19 -10.33
CA GLY A 101 3.42 6.12 -9.87
C GLY A 101 2.58 7.26 -10.41
N GLN A 102 1.44 7.52 -9.80
CA GLN A 102 0.54 8.60 -10.16
C GLN A 102 0.79 9.84 -9.30
N PHE A 103 0.79 11.00 -9.93
CA PHE A 103 0.88 12.28 -9.23
C PHE A 103 -0.38 12.53 -8.42
N ALA A 104 -0.21 12.85 -7.15
CA ALA A 104 -1.29 13.24 -6.24
C ALA A 104 -0.95 14.56 -5.54
N TYR A 105 -2.00 15.31 -5.24
CA TYR A 105 -1.95 16.60 -4.57
C TYR A 105 -3.01 16.66 -3.47
N TYR A 106 -2.64 17.22 -2.35
CA TYR A 106 -3.54 17.55 -1.25
C TYR A 106 -3.18 18.90 -0.66
N GLU A 107 -4.16 19.74 -0.42
CA GLU A 107 -4.02 20.99 0.34
C GLU A 107 -4.80 20.87 1.64
N ASP A 108 -4.14 21.08 2.76
CA ASP A 108 -4.77 21.13 4.07
C ASP A 108 -5.73 22.35 4.13
N PRO A 109 -7.01 22.15 4.41
CA PRO A 109 -8.00 23.23 4.36
C PRO A 109 -7.80 24.30 5.43
N GLU A 110 -7.14 23.96 6.54
CA GLU A 110 -6.91 24.87 7.67
C GLU A 110 -5.60 25.63 7.54
N THR A 111 -4.51 24.92 7.28
CA THR A 111 -3.15 25.48 7.22
C THR A 111 -2.74 25.98 5.84
N LYS A 112 -3.46 25.55 4.78
CA LYS A 112 -3.13 25.81 3.37
C LYS A 112 -1.81 25.19 2.95
N LYS A 113 -1.26 24.30 3.76
CA LYS A 113 -0.06 23.55 3.40
C LYS A 113 -0.37 22.56 2.28
N GLN A 114 0.51 22.52 1.30
CA GLN A 114 0.39 21.68 0.12
C GLN A 114 1.30 20.45 0.26
N TYR A 115 0.79 19.32 -0.16
CA TYR A 115 1.48 18.04 -0.14
C TYR A 115 1.40 17.40 -1.53
N PHE A 116 2.53 16.96 -2.03
CA PHE A 116 2.68 16.33 -3.32
C PHE A 116 3.17 14.92 -3.13
N ALA A 117 2.57 13.94 -3.80
CA ALA A 117 2.92 12.55 -3.63
C ALA A 117 2.97 11.77 -4.94
N CYS A 118 3.80 10.76 -4.96
CA CYS A 118 3.81 9.72 -5.98
C CYS A 118 3.12 8.48 -5.41
N ILE A 119 1.95 8.16 -5.96
CA ILE A 119 1.06 7.10 -5.46
C ILE A 119 1.17 5.85 -6.32
N ILE A 120 1.29 4.70 -5.71
CA ILE A 120 1.22 3.39 -6.35
C ILE A 120 -0.02 2.63 -5.87
N ALA A 121 -0.60 1.83 -6.75
CA ALA A 121 -1.66 0.89 -6.40
C ALA A 121 -1.09 -0.51 -6.18
N ASP A 122 -1.77 -1.31 -5.36
CA ASP A 122 -1.50 -2.73 -5.29
C ASP A 122 -1.87 -3.44 -6.60
N ALA A 123 -1.53 -4.74 -6.72
CA ALA A 123 -1.80 -5.52 -7.93
C ALA A 123 -3.29 -5.62 -8.28
N THR A 124 -4.19 -5.40 -7.33
CA THR A 124 -5.65 -5.44 -7.50
C THR A 124 -6.26 -4.04 -7.61
N ALA A 125 -5.46 -3.00 -7.43
CA ALA A 125 -5.86 -1.59 -7.40
C ALA A 125 -6.94 -1.27 -6.34
N CYS A 126 -7.09 -2.11 -5.31
CA CYS A 126 -8.02 -1.88 -4.20
C CYS A 126 -7.41 -1.03 -3.09
N CYS A 127 -6.09 -0.99 -3.00
CA CYS A 127 -5.35 -0.22 -2.02
C CYS A 127 -4.25 0.60 -2.72
N SER A 128 -3.94 1.75 -2.16
CA SER A 128 -2.86 2.58 -2.66
C SER A 128 -1.92 2.99 -1.53
N GLN A 129 -0.66 3.16 -1.86
CA GLN A 129 0.37 3.69 -0.98
C GLN A 129 1.21 4.69 -1.78
N GLY A 130 1.99 5.50 -1.10
CA GLY A 130 2.86 6.43 -1.81
C GLY A 130 3.81 7.14 -0.87
N LEU A 131 4.73 7.87 -1.46
CA LEU A 131 5.62 8.77 -0.74
C LEU A 131 5.35 10.20 -1.15
N GLU A 132 5.29 11.06 -0.16
CA GLU A 132 5.37 12.51 -0.38
C GLU A 132 6.72 12.84 -1.03
N PHE A 133 6.78 13.91 -1.83
CA PHE A 133 8.03 14.43 -2.34
C PHE A 133 8.06 15.95 -2.29
N ILE A 134 9.27 16.49 -2.14
CA ILE A 134 9.55 17.93 -2.22
C ILE A 134 10.58 18.14 -3.32
N LEU A 135 10.18 18.87 -4.37
CA LEU A 135 11.07 19.21 -5.47
C LEU A 135 12.20 20.14 -5.02
N THR A 136 13.35 19.96 -5.63
CA THR A 136 14.50 20.88 -5.44
C THR A 136 14.19 22.24 -6.04
N GLY A 137 14.36 23.32 -5.27
CA GLY A 137 14.12 24.69 -5.72
C GLY A 137 12.73 25.19 -5.38
N GLU A 138 12.34 26.31 -6.00
CA GLU A 138 11.02 26.93 -5.82
C GLU A 138 10.09 26.49 -6.94
N HIS A 139 8.92 25.95 -6.58
CA HIS A 139 7.90 25.48 -7.51
C HIS A 139 6.52 25.95 -7.07
N THR A 140 5.69 26.31 -8.02
CA THR A 140 4.34 26.82 -7.80
C THR A 140 3.31 25.88 -8.41
N TYR A 141 2.43 25.32 -7.58
CA TYR A 141 1.30 24.54 -8.08
C TYR A 141 0.19 25.46 -8.62
N PRO A 142 -0.47 25.10 -9.72
CA PRO A 142 -0.27 23.90 -10.54
C PRO A 142 0.79 24.05 -11.66
N ASN A 143 1.38 25.23 -11.87
CA ASN A 143 2.13 25.57 -13.07
C ASN A 143 3.38 24.73 -13.31
N ASP A 144 4.07 24.36 -12.22
CA ASP A 144 5.35 23.66 -12.27
C ASP A 144 5.20 22.16 -11.95
N TYR A 145 3.96 21.67 -11.92
CA TYR A 145 3.64 20.27 -11.61
C TYR A 145 2.87 19.62 -12.75
N PRO A 146 2.95 18.27 -12.87
CA PRO A 146 2.16 17.51 -13.83
C PRO A 146 0.65 17.60 -13.54
N GLU A 147 -0.16 17.15 -14.49
CA GLU A 147 -1.61 17.00 -14.26
C GLU A 147 -1.90 15.99 -13.17
N LEU A 148 -2.91 16.29 -12.34
CA LEU A 148 -3.34 15.39 -11.26
C LEU A 148 -3.72 14.02 -11.82
N GLY A 149 -3.18 12.95 -11.22
CA GLY A 149 -3.40 11.57 -11.63
C GLY A 149 -2.54 11.12 -12.81
N SER A 150 -1.72 11.99 -13.42
CA SER A 150 -0.77 11.58 -14.46
C SER A 150 0.32 10.68 -13.89
N GLU A 151 0.87 9.83 -14.74
CA GLU A 151 2.01 8.99 -14.38
C GLU A 151 3.28 9.83 -14.31
N ILE A 152 4.01 9.70 -13.21
CA ILE A 152 5.28 10.39 -12.98
C ILE A 152 6.36 9.40 -12.52
N THR A 153 7.61 9.73 -12.78
CA THR A 153 8.76 9.10 -12.14
C THR A 153 9.47 10.15 -11.29
N VAL A 154 9.66 9.84 -10.00
CA VAL A 154 10.30 10.74 -9.03
C VAL A 154 11.57 10.10 -8.52
N THR A 155 12.63 10.90 -8.42
CA THR A 155 13.89 10.54 -7.76
C THR A 155 14.16 11.54 -6.65
N GLY A 156 14.54 11.07 -5.46
CA GLY A 156 14.86 11.95 -4.33
C GLY A 156 15.49 11.19 -3.17
N THR A 157 15.91 11.91 -2.15
CA THR A 157 16.51 11.32 -0.94
C THR A 157 15.41 11.00 0.07
N PHE A 158 15.32 9.74 0.48
CA PHE A 158 14.36 9.32 1.49
C PHE A 158 14.70 9.90 2.85
N GLU A 159 13.71 10.55 3.46
CA GLU A 159 13.83 11.05 4.83
C GLU A 159 12.57 10.79 5.65
N VAL A 160 12.77 10.74 6.94
CA VAL A 160 11.71 10.73 7.94
C VAL A 160 11.58 12.12 8.53
N TYR A 161 10.36 12.61 8.67
CA TYR A 161 10.09 13.89 9.33
C TYR A 161 8.92 13.77 10.32
N THR A 162 8.81 14.73 11.21
CA THR A 162 7.72 14.78 12.19
C THR A 162 6.86 16.00 11.95
N GLU A 163 5.55 15.79 11.89
CA GLU A 163 4.56 16.86 11.77
C GLU A 163 3.38 16.58 12.71
N ASN A 164 2.94 17.58 13.46
CA ASN A 164 1.83 17.46 14.41
C ASN A 164 1.98 16.29 15.40
N GLY A 165 3.22 15.89 15.74
CA GLY A 165 3.50 14.77 16.64
C GLY A 165 3.46 13.37 15.98
N PHE A 166 3.22 13.29 14.68
CA PHE A 166 3.24 12.06 13.91
C PHE A 166 4.48 11.99 13.02
N GLN A 167 4.96 10.78 12.77
CA GLN A 167 6.09 10.51 11.90
C GLN A 167 5.61 10.18 10.49
N TYR A 168 6.26 10.78 9.50
CA TYR A 168 5.99 10.61 8.08
C TYR A 168 7.26 10.36 7.29
N CYS A 169 7.12 9.84 6.08
CA CYS A 169 8.22 9.58 5.15
C CYS A 169 8.01 10.36 3.86
N ARG A 170 9.10 10.88 3.29
CA ARG A 170 9.08 11.58 2.00
C ARG A 170 10.40 11.45 1.24
N LEU A 171 10.37 11.83 -0.01
CA LEU A 171 11.55 12.07 -0.84
C LEU A 171 11.83 13.57 -0.85
N LYS A 172 12.92 14.00 -0.22
CA LYS A 172 13.39 15.38 -0.30
C LYS A 172 14.39 15.55 -1.43
N ASP A 173 14.67 16.81 -1.76
CA ASP A 173 15.56 17.18 -2.85
C ASP A 173 15.19 16.42 -4.14
N ALA A 174 13.89 16.30 -4.38
CA ALA A 174 13.36 15.45 -5.42
C ALA A 174 13.38 16.13 -6.80
N ALA A 175 13.36 15.31 -7.83
CA ALA A 175 13.14 15.69 -9.21
C ALA A 175 12.14 14.74 -9.85
N ILE A 176 11.24 15.29 -10.70
CA ILE A 176 10.44 14.49 -11.62
C ILE A 176 11.30 14.24 -12.84
N VAL A 177 11.48 12.96 -13.18
CA VAL A 177 12.29 12.52 -14.33
C VAL A 177 11.38 11.85 -15.34
N GLU A 178 11.66 12.06 -16.62
CA GLU A 178 10.95 11.44 -17.75
C GLU A 178 11.41 9.99 -17.99
#